data_d468b5f8d1e2ab74990dbae3029a8442
#
_entry.id   d468b5f8d1e2ab74990dbae3029a8442
#
_cell.length_a   1.000
_cell.length_b   1.000
_cell.length_c   1.000
_cell.angle_alpha   90.00
_cell.angle_beta   90.00
_cell.angle_gamma   90.00
#
_symmetry.space_group_name_H-M   'P 1'
#
loop_
_entity.id
_entity.type
_entity.pdbx_description
1 polymer ?
#
loop_
_entity_poly.entity_id
_entity_poly.type
_entity_poly.pdbx_seq_one_letter_code
_entity_poly.pdbx_strand_id
1 'polypeptide(L)'
;MRNAASGKTIYTTSFSSLFQEWLETDEARNVTKGFENTFLLPYPLQPVEIEITLLDPRRNVRASMKHIVHPNDVLIEQKGNSHITPHKYLLHNDSPEKCIDVAILAEGYTLQEMQAFYEDADIACKSIFDHEPFKSMKKRFNVVAVASPSTDSGVSVPRLNEWKHTAFSSHFSTFYSDRYLTTSRVKAIHDALAGIPYEHIIILANTEEYGGGGIYNSYTLTTAHHPMFRPVVVHEFGHSFGGLADEYFYDNDVMTDTYPLDIEPWEQNISTQVDFAAKWKDMLSENTPVPTPAEVSENYPTGVYEGGGYSAKGIFRPAENCRMRTNEYPAFCPVCQRALRRIIEFYTE
;
A
#
# COMPACT_ATOMS: atom_id res chain seq x y z
N MET A 1 -17.35 11.29 0.76
CA MET A 1 -18.77 10.91 0.61
C MET A 1 -19.61 11.74 1.57
N ARG A 2 -20.66 12.39 1.06
CA ARG A 2 -21.56 13.25 1.84
C ARG A 2 -23.01 12.85 1.59
N ASN A 3 -23.88 13.05 2.57
CA ASN A 3 -25.32 12.91 2.36
C ASN A 3 -25.79 13.98 1.35
N ALA A 4 -26.45 13.58 0.28
CA ALA A 4 -26.82 14.49 -0.83
C ALA A 4 -27.82 15.57 -0.41
N ALA A 5 -28.71 15.30 0.56
CA ALA A 5 -29.72 16.25 1.02
C ALA A 5 -29.18 17.24 2.07
N SER A 6 -28.38 16.75 3.04
CA SER A 6 -27.91 17.57 4.17
C SER A 6 -26.51 18.14 3.98
N GLY A 7 -25.72 17.65 3.01
CA GLY A 7 -24.31 18.00 2.82
C GLY A 7 -23.38 17.46 3.92
N LYS A 8 -23.89 16.73 4.92
CA LYS A 8 -23.08 16.20 6.02
C LYS A 8 -22.10 15.16 5.49
N THR A 9 -20.82 15.30 5.85
CA THR A 9 -19.79 14.31 5.57
C THR A 9 -20.09 13.01 6.31
N ILE A 10 -20.09 11.89 5.58
CA ILE A 10 -20.33 10.54 6.09
C ILE A 10 -19.00 9.79 6.18
N TYR A 11 -18.13 9.94 5.16
CA TYR A 11 -16.89 9.21 5.06
C TYR A 11 -15.85 10.02 4.28
N THR A 12 -14.59 9.93 4.70
CA THR A 12 -13.45 10.54 4.02
C THR A 12 -12.29 9.55 4.06
N THR A 13 -11.64 9.37 2.92
CA THR A 13 -10.45 8.54 2.80
C THR A 13 -9.48 9.19 1.82
N SER A 14 -8.25 8.70 1.78
CA SER A 14 -7.23 9.07 0.80
C SER A 14 -6.67 7.83 0.13
N PHE A 15 -6.04 8.02 -1.02
CA PHE A 15 -5.47 6.94 -1.81
C PHE A 15 -4.28 7.45 -2.62
N SER A 16 -3.42 6.54 -3.02
CA SER A 16 -2.42 6.76 -4.07
C SER A 16 -2.77 5.97 -5.32
N SER A 17 -2.19 6.33 -6.44
CA SER A 17 -2.32 5.60 -7.70
C SER A 17 -1.01 5.65 -8.48
N LEU A 18 -0.84 4.75 -9.43
CA LEU A 18 0.31 4.73 -10.33
C LEU A 18 0.45 6.00 -11.19
N PHE A 19 -0.58 6.83 -11.25
CA PHE A 19 -0.55 8.09 -12.02
C PHE A 19 0.52 9.06 -11.49
N GLN A 20 0.66 9.18 -10.18
CA GLN A 20 1.63 10.08 -9.55
C GLN A 20 3.07 9.70 -9.95
N GLU A 21 3.39 8.42 -9.84
CA GLU A 21 4.72 7.90 -10.19
C GLU A 21 4.98 7.99 -11.71
N TRP A 22 3.95 7.74 -12.53
CA TRP A 22 4.07 7.89 -13.97
C TRP A 22 4.39 9.32 -14.38
N LEU A 23 3.88 10.34 -13.67
CA LEU A 23 4.18 11.75 -13.95
C LEU A 23 5.67 12.09 -13.86
N GLU A 24 6.45 11.32 -13.08
CA GLU A 24 7.90 11.48 -12.95
C GLU A 24 8.68 10.90 -14.15
N THR A 25 8.02 10.17 -15.05
CA THR A 25 8.66 9.54 -16.21
C THR A 25 8.75 10.49 -17.40
N ASP A 26 9.76 10.27 -18.26
CA ASP A 26 9.86 11.00 -19.55
C ASP A 26 8.67 10.74 -20.49
N GLU A 27 7.99 9.58 -20.35
CA GLU A 27 6.78 9.27 -21.10
C GLU A 27 5.68 10.29 -20.84
N ALA A 28 5.50 10.73 -19.61
CA ALA A 28 4.44 11.67 -19.21
C ALA A 28 4.54 13.03 -19.88
N ARG A 29 5.73 13.42 -20.37
CA ARG A 29 5.94 14.68 -21.12
C ARG A 29 5.34 14.64 -22.53
N ASN A 30 5.14 13.45 -23.09
CA ASN A 30 4.80 13.26 -24.51
C ASN A 30 3.50 12.47 -24.73
N VAL A 31 2.99 11.78 -23.72
CA VAL A 31 1.85 10.86 -23.84
C VAL A 31 0.79 11.24 -22.81
N THR A 32 -0.49 11.12 -23.19
CA THR A 32 -1.61 11.17 -22.26
C THR A 32 -2.01 9.74 -21.89
N LYS A 33 -2.08 9.40 -20.60
CA LYS A 33 -2.36 8.06 -20.10
C LYS A 33 -3.46 8.08 -19.05
N GLY A 34 -4.38 7.11 -19.10
CA GLY A 34 -5.41 6.90 -18.09
C GLY A 34 -5.01 5.79 -17.13
N PHE A 35 -5.40 5.96 -15.86
CA PHE A 35 -5.19 4.95 -14.82
C PHE A 35 -6.52 4.57 -14.19
N GLU A 36 -6.80 3.27 -14.13
CA GLU A 36 -7.97 2.74 -13.46
C GLU A 36 -7.79 2.82 -11.94
N ASN A 37 -8.82 3.28 -11.24
CA ASN A 37 -8.88 3.27 -9.79
C ASN A 37 -10.23 2.72 -9.33
N THR A 38 -10.24 2.03 -8.20
CA THR A 38 -11.44 1.56 -7.53
C THR A 38 -11.36 1.95 -6.05
N PHE A 39 -12.44 2.49 -5.51
CA PHE A 39 -12.49 2.97 -4.13
C PHE A 39 -13.51 2.19 -3.33
N LEU A 40 -13.12 1.71 -2.15
CA LEU A 40 -14.04 1.17 -1.17
C LEU A 40 -14.72 2.32 -0.43
N LEU A 41 -16.04 2.30 -0.41
CA LEU A 41 -16.84 3.29 0.32
C LEU A 41 -17.92 2.55 1.13
N PRO A 42 -18.32 3.08 2.30
CA PRO A 42 -19.47 2.54 3.02
C PRO A 42 -20.70 2.52 2.12
N TYR A 43 -21.48 1.42 2.14
CA TYR A 43 -22.68 1.31 1.34
C TYR A 43 -23.73 2.32 1.81
N PRO A 44 -24.21 3.24 0.94
CA PRO A 44 -25.13 4.28 1.36
C PRO A 44 -26.56 3.75 1.42
N LEU A 45 -27.29 4.11 2.50
CA LEU A 45 -28.71 3.81 2.63
C LEU A 45 -29.61 4.91 2.00
N GLN A 46 -29.04 6.05 1.66
CA GLN A 46 -29.70 7.22 1.07
C GLN A 46 -28.80 7.79 -0.02
N PRO A 47 -29.35 8.65 -0.92
CA PRO A 47 -28.53 9.31 -1.93
C PRO A 47 -27.33 10.04 -1.32
N VAL A 48 -26.15 9.85 -1.90
CA VAL A 48 -24.90 10.48 -1.47
C VAL A 48 -24.19 11.17 -2.64
N GLU A 49 -23.49 12.26 -2.33
CA GLU A 49 -22.53 12.88 -3.23
C GLU A 49 -21.14 12.29 -2.91
N ILE A 50 -20.48 11.74 -3.92
CA ILE A 50 -19.08 11.32 -3.87
C ILE A 50 -18.27 12.42 -4.55
N GLU A 51 -17.30 12.97 -3.85
CA GLU A 51 -16.33 13.92 -4.38
C GLU A 51 -14.94 13.27 -4.38
N ILE A 52 -14.29 13.24 -5.55
CA ILE A 52 -12.91 12.78 -5.73
C ILE A 52 -12.08 13.99 -6.09
N THR A 53 -11.02 14.23 -5.34
CA THR A 53 -10.11 15.35 -5.55
C THR A 53 -8.70 14.83 -5.74
N LEU A 54 -8.05 15.21 -6.84
CA LEU A 54 -6.65 14.91 -7.13
C LEU A 54 -5.80 16.11 -6.74
N LEU A 55 -4.74 15.83 -5.98
CA LEU A 55 -3.81 16.80 -5.45
C LEU A 55 -2.43 16.62 -6.09
N ASP A 56 -1.69 17.72 -6.24
CA ASP A 56 -0.25 17.66 -6.55
C ASP A 56 0.59 17.43 -5.27
N PRO A 57 1.92 17.23 -5.39
CA PRO A 57 2.81 17.09 -4.22
C PRO A 57 2.76 18.28 -3.25
N ARG A 58 2.34 19.47 -3.75
CA ARG A 58 2.13 20.68 -2.93
C ARG A 58 0.72 20.79 -2.36
N ARG A 59 -0.10 19.71 -2.48
CA ARG A 59 -1.50 19.65 -2.02
C ARG A 59 -2.44 20.65 -2.71
N ASN A 60 -2.04 21.23 -3.84
CA ASN A 60 -2.95 22.03 -4.65
C ASN A 60 -3.90 21.10 -5.41
N VAL A 61 -5.18 21.50 -5.48
CA VAL A 61 -6.18 20.77 -6.25
C VAL A 61 -5.87 20.89 -7.75
N ARG A 62 -5.64 19.75 -8.39
CA ARG A 62 -5.41 19.63 -9.84
C ARG A 62 -6.68 19.27 -10.59
N ALA A 63 -7.50 18.45 -10.02
CA ALA A 63 -8.80 18.08 -10.57
C ALA A 63 -9.76 17.69 -9.45
N SER A 64 -11.05 17.89 -9.69
CA SER A 64 -12.11 17.42 -8.81
C SER A 64 -13.28 16.92 -9.64
N MET A 65 -13.92 15.86 -9.19
CA MET A 65 -15.11 15.30 -9.79
C MET A 65 -16.14 15.03 -8.69
N LYS A 66 -17.42 15.29 -9.00
CA LYS A 66 -18.54 14.97 -8.13
C LYS A 66 -19.50 14.05 -8.85
N HIS A 67 -20.04 13.10 -8.13
CA HIS A 67 -21.04 12.16 -8.63
C HIS A 67 -22.07 11.86 -7.56
N ILE A 68 -23.35 11.89 -7.92
CA ILE A 68 -24.44 11.50 -7.02
C ILE A 68 -24.77 10.04 -7.24
N VAL A 69 -24.71 9.26 -6.16
CA VAL A 69 -25.05 7.84 -6.16
C VAL A 69 -26.41 7.68 -5.47
N HIS A 70 -27.35 7.07 -6.19
CA HIS A 70 -28.63 6.62 -5.65
C HIS A 70 -28.54 5.13 -5.35
N PRO A 71 -28.74 4.66 -4.09
CA PRO A 71 -28.55 3.23 -3.73
C PRO A 71 -29.37 2.23 -4.55
N ASN A 72 -30.50 2.71 -5.11
CA ASN A 72 -31.40 1.91 -5.92
C ASN A 72 -31.22 2.11 -7.44
N ASP A 73 -30.10 2.69 -7.86
CA ASP A 73 -29.83 2.91 -9.29
C ASP A 73 -29.65 1.56 -9.99
N VAL A 74 -30.34 1.41 -11.13
CA VAL A 74 -30.31 0.18 -11.94
C VAL A 74 -28.94 -0.11 -12.56
N LEU A 75 -28.03 0.88 -12.61
CA LEU A 75 -26.67 0.72 -13.09
C LEU A 75 -25.71 0.15 -12.02
N ILE A 76 -26.16 0.02 -10.76
CA ILE A 76 -25.36 -0.59 -9.70
C ILE A 76 -25.38 -2.11 -9.88
N GLU A 77 -24.21 -2.67 -10.18
CA GLU A 77 -24.05 -4.12 -10.26
C GLU A 77 -23.99 -4.73 -8.84
N GLN A 78 -24.90 -5.67 -8.57
CA GLN A 78 -24.92 -6.43 -7.31
C GLN A 78 -24.03 -7.67 -7.45
N LYS A 79 -22.73 -7.52 -7.21
CA LYS A 79 -21.75 -8.62 -7.28
C LYS A 79 -21.68 -9.38 -5.95
N GLY A 80 -21.18 -10.62 -5.98
CA GLY A 80 -21.00 -11.47 -4.80
C GLY A 80 -22.24 -12.21 -4.33
N ASN A 81 -23.40 -12.00 -4.94
CA ASN A 81 -24.64 -12.71 -4.59
C ASN A 81 -24.80 -14.07 -5.28
N SER A 82 -24.24 -14.22 -6.49
CA SER A 82 -24.37 -15.43 -7.32
C SER A 82 -23.08 -16.22 -7.49
N HIS A 83 -21.96 -15.57 -7.31
CA HIS A 83 -20.63 -16.18 -7.40
C HIS A 83 -19.68 -15.51 -6.42
N ILE A 84 -19.12 -16.29 -5.52
CA ILE A 84 -18.04 -15.86 -4.61
C ILE A 84 -16.81 -16.67 -4.97
N THR A 85 -15.67 -15.99 -5.17
CA THR A 85 -14.40 -16.65 -5.46
C THR A 85 -14.04 -17.61 -4.31
N PRO A 86 -13.58 -18.85 -4.60
CA PRO A 86 -13.17 -19.79 -3.57
C PRO A 86 -12.10 -19.17 -2.66
N HIS A 87 -12.31 -19.28 -1.36
CA HIS A 87 -11.42 -18.66 -0.38
C HIS A 87 -11.30 -19.47 0.90
N LYS A 88 -10.27 -19.16 1.70
CA LYS A 88 -9.99 -19.80 2.97
C LYS A 88 -9.46 -18.76 3.96
N TYR A 89 -10.02 -18.71 5.16
CA TYR A 89 -9.45 -17.90 6.24
C TYR A 89 -8.13 -18.49 6.74
N LEU A 90 -7.09 -17.66 6.77
CA LEU A 90 -5.80 -17.93 7.41
C LEU A 90 -5.80 -17.46 8.86
N LEU A 91 -6.54 -16.39 9.13
CA LEU A 91 -6.76 -15.84 10.46
C LEU A 91 -8.21 -15.33 10.52
N HIS A 92 -8.95 -15.77 11.52
CA HIS A 92 -10.33 -15.30 11.78
C HIS A 92 -10.51 -15.11 13.28
N ASN A 93 -10.61 -13.86 13.71
CA ASN A 93 -10.71 -13.49 15.12
C ASN A 93 -12.11 -13.03 15.53
N ASP A 94 -12.76 -12.20 14.73
CA ASP A 94 -14.11 -11.67 15.02
C ASP A 94 -14.81 -11.29 13.69
N SER A 95 -16.00 -10.69 13.78
CA SER A 95 -16.77 -10.22 12.64
C SER A 95 -16.05 -9.08 11.89
N PRO A 96 -16.35 -8.89 10.58
CA PRO A 96 -15.74 -7.82 9.78
C PRO A 96 -15.90 -6.41 10.36
N GLU A 97 -16.99 -6.16 11.11
CA GLU A 97 -17.24 -4.84 11.71
C GLU A 97 -16.29 -4.51 12.88
N LYS A 98 -15.53 -5.51 13.37
CA LYS A 98 -14.64 -5.36 14.53
C LYS A 98 -13.17 -5.63 14.20
N CYS A 99 -12.91 -6.15 13.04
CA CYS A 99 -11.58 -6.48 12.58
C CYS A 99 -11.25 -5.75 11.28
N ILE A 100 -9.99 -5.58 11.01
CA ILE A 100 -9.49 -5.21 9.69
C ILE A 100 -9.40 -6.49 8.87
N ASP A 101 -10.09 -6.54 7.75
CA ASP A 101 -10.08 -7.68 6.85
C ASP A 101 -9.02 -7.50 5.75
N VAL A 102 -8.05 -8.42 5.70
CA VAL A 102 -6.98 -8.42 4.68
C VAL A 102 -7.20 -9.59 3.73
N ALA A 103 -7.38 -9.30 2.45
CA ALA A 103 -7.50 -10.30 1.40
C ALA A 103 -6.15 -10.54 0.72
N ILE A 104 -5.73 -11.81 0.60
CA ILE A 104 -4.54 -12.23 -0.14
C ILE A 104 -5.02 -12.97 -1.40
N LEU A 105 -4.67 -12.48 -2.59
CA LEU A 105 -5.12 -13.03 -3.87
C LEU A 105 -3.97 -13.72 -4.63
N ALA A 106 -4.34 -14.75 -5.39
CA ALA A 106 -3.43 -15.48 -6.26
C ALA A 106 -3.24 -14.74 -7.60
N GLU A 107 -2.01 -14.55 -8.04
CA GLU A 107 -1.66 -14.00 -9.35
C GLU A 107 -0.59 -14.87 -10.04
N GLY A 108 -0.86 -15.36 -11.25
CA GLY A 108 0.02 -16.25 -11.93
C GLY A 108 0.05 -17.70 -11.40
N TYR A 109 -0.87 -18.07 -10.52
CA TYR A 109 -1.10 -19.45 -10.13
C TYR A 109 -2.24 -20.04 -10.96
N THR A 110 -1.99 -21.16 -11.61
CA THR A 110 -3.04 -21.93 -12.30
C THR A 110 -3.96 -22.63 -11.30
N LEU A 111 -5.09 -23.16 -11.76
CA LEU A 111 -5.99 -23.93 -10.90
C LEU A 111 -5.30 -25.10 -10.18
N GLN A 112 -4.33 -25.72 -10.84
CA GLN A 112 -3.54 -26.85 -10.27
C GLN A 112 -2.54 -26.40 -9.20
N GLU A 113 -2.17 -25.11 -9.19
CA GLU A 113 -1.20 -24.53 -8.26
C GLU A 113 -1.84 -23.85 -7.04
N MET A 114 -3.19 -23.94 -6.90
CA MET A 114 -3.88 -23.27 -5.77
C MET A 114 -3.43 -23.77 -4.40
N GLN A 115 -2.97 -25.01 -4.28
CA GLN A 115 -2.42 -25.49 -3.01
C GLN A 115 -1.12 -24.76 -2.65
N ALA A 116 -0.22 -24.56 -3.62
CA ALA A 116 1.02 -23.79 -3.43
C ALA A 116 0.70 -22.33 -3.07
N PHE A 117 -0.28 -21.70 -3.75
CA PHE A 117 -0.76 -20.37 -3.38
C PHE A 117 -1.20 -20.28 -1.91
N TYR A 118 -1.98 -21.23 -1.41
CA TYR A 118 -2.40 -21.20 0.00
C TYR A 118 -1.23 -21.32 0.98
N GLU A 119 -0.19 -22.07 0.62
CA GLU A 119 1.05 -22.17 1.41
C GLU A 119 1.82 -20.86 1.40
N ASP A 120 1.94 -20.20 0.24
CA ASP A 120 2.58 -18.90 0.11
C ASP A 120 1.79 -17.79 0.83
N ALA A 121 0.45 -17.82 0.77
CA ALA A 121 -0.41 -16.91 1.50
C ALA A 121 -0.26 -17.05 3.03
N ASP A 122 -0.09 -18.27 3.53
CA ASP A 122 0.21 -18.52 4.95
C ASP A 122 1.59 -17.98 5.34
N ILE A 123 2.59 -18.10 4.47
CA ILE A 123 3.92 -17.50 4.68
C ILE A 123 3.84 -15.97 4.72
N ALA A 124 3.11 -15.34 3.79
CA ALA A 124 2.90 -13.89 3.78
C ALA A 124 2.21 -13.42 5.07
N CYS A 125 1.11 -14.07 5.44
CA CYS A 125 0.38 -13.80 6.67
C CYS A 125 1.29 -13.87 7.90
N LYS A 126 2.02 -14.98 8.08
CA LYS A 126 2.97 -15.13 9.18
C LYS A 126 4.05 -14.06 9.17
N SER A 127 4.59 -13.72 8.00
CA SER A 127 5.65 -12.71 7.87
C SER A 127 5.18 -11.33 8.37
N ILE A 128 3.95 -10.91 8.04
CA ILE A 128 3.37 -9.65 8.51
C ILE A 128 3.15 -9.69 10.03
N PHE A 129 2.52 -10.76 10.54
CA PHE A 129 2.17 -10.87 11.96
C PHE A 129 3.34 -11.29 12.88
N ASP A 130 4.54 -11.47 12.35
CA ASP A 130 5.78 -11.56 13.13
C ASP A 130 6.39 -10.18 13.46
N HIS A 131 5.90 -9.10 12.80
CA HIS A 131 6.38 -7.72 13.00
C HIS A 131 5.46 -6.90 13.90
N GLU A 132 6.03 -6.10 14.82
CA GLU A 132 5.27 -5.09 15.55
C GLU A 132 4.89 -3.91 14.64
N PRO A 133 3.69 -3.34 14.78
CA PRO A 133 2.65 -3.60 15.80
C PRO A 133 1.66 -4.72 15.42
N PHE A 134 1.74 -5.29 14.22
CA PHE A 134 0.81 -6.34 13.76
C PHE A 134 0.80 -7.55 14.70
N LYS A 135 1.96 -7.92 15.24
CA LYS A 135 2.12 -9.05 16.15
C LYS A 135 1.29 -8.88 17.44
N SER A 136 1.48 -7.77 18.13
CA SER A 136 0.77 -7.49 19.38
C SER A 136 -0.73 -7.20 19.16
N MET A 137 -1.10 -6.71 17.96
CA MET A 137 -2.47 -6.36 17.59
C MET A 137 -3.15 -7.40 16.68
N LYS A 138 -2.57 -8.59 16.55
CA LYS A 138 -3.04 -9.65 15.65
C LYS A 138 -4.54 -9.98 15.79
N LYS A 139 -5.08 -9.85 17.01
CA LYS A 139 -6.51 -10.10 17.28
C LYS A 139 -7.46 -9.09 16.64
N ARG A 140 -6.95 -7.98 16.12
CA ARG A 140 -7.74 -6.94 15.42
C ARG A 140 -7.82 -7.18 13.91
N PHE A 141 -7.39 -8.35 13.42
CA PHE A 141 -7.36 -8.68 12.00
C PHE A 141 -8.05 -10.00 11.70
N ASN A 142 -8.69 -10.06 10.55
CA ASN A 142 -8.97 -11.28 9.82
C ASN A 142 -8.09 -11.31 8.55
N VAL A 143 -7.71 -12.49 8.09
CA VAL A 143 -6.95 -12.66 6.85
C VAL A 143 -7.56 -13.79 6.05
N VAL A 144 -7.91 -13.52 4.81
CA VAL A 144 -8.51 -14.47 3.88
C VAL A 144 -7.64 -14.66 2.64
N ALA A 145 -7.34 -15.90 2.29
CA ALA A 145 -6.68 -16.25 1.03
C ALA A 145 -7.73 -16.57 -0.03
N VAL A 146 -7.67 -15.89 -1.18
CA VAL A 146 -8.68 -15.93 -2.24
C VAL A 146 -8.07 -16.55 -3.49
N ALA A 147 -8.61 -17.70 -3.90
CA ALA A 147 -8.14 -18.47 -5.04
C ALA A 147 -8.64 -17.86 -6.35
N SER A 148 -7.85 -16.96 -6.94
CA SER A 148 -8.07 -16.35 -8.25
C SER A 148 -7.14 -16.99 -9.29
N PRO A 149 -7.56 -18.11 -9.95
CA PRO A 149 -6.68 -18.85 -10.83
C PRO A 149 -6.38 -18.07 -12.10
N SER A 150 -5.13 -18.11 -12.51
CA SER A 150 -4.64 -17.63 -13.81
C SER A 150 -4.68 -18.71 -14.87
N THR A 151 -4.72 -18.31 -16.13
CA THR A 151 -4.59 -19.25 -17.27
C THR A 151 -3.17 -19.79 -17.37
N ASP A 152 -2.18 -18.89 -17.23
CA ASP A 152 -0.76 -19.21 -17.30
C ASP A 152 -0.13 -19.20 -15.92
N SER A 153 0.86 -20.06 -15.70
CA SER A 153 1.74 -20.02 -14.54
C SER A 153 2.80 -18.93 -14.72
N GLY A 154 3.09 -18.19 -13.63
CA GLY A 154 4.01 -17.06 -13.64
C GLY A 154 3.36 -15.74 -14.03
N VAL A 155 4.15 -14.67 -14.09
CA VAL A 155 3.71 -13.32 -14.46
C VAL A 155 4.51 -12.79 -15.65
N SER A 156 4.03 -11.73 -16.30
CA SER A 156 4.71 -11.16 -17.47
C SER A 156 6.02 -10.49 -17.09
N VAL A 157 7.09 -10.79 -17.82
CA VAL A 157 8.44 -10.20 -17.69
C VAL A 157 8.83 -9.57 -19.03
N PRO A 158 8.40 -8.33 -19.32
CA PRO A 158 8.57 -7.70 -20.63
C PRO A 158 10.03 -7.63 -21.11
N ARG A 159 11.00 -7.39 -20.22
CA ARG A 159 12.43 -7.36 -20.55
C ARG A 159 12.97 -8.69 -21.09
N LEU A 160 12.30 -9.82 -20.78
CA LEU A 160 12.62 -11.15 -21.29
C LEU A 160 11.71 -11.56 -22.47
N ASN A 161 10.83 -10.65 -22.91
CA ASN A 161 9.78 -10.92 -23.89
C ASN A 161 8.85 -12.08 -23.49
N GLU A 162 8.62 -12.24 -22.19
CA GLU A 162 7.71 -13.21 -21.60
C GLU A 162 6.37 -12.56 -21.27
N TRP A 163 5.30 -13.07 -21.86
CA TRP A 163 3.94 -12.58 -21.68
C TRP A 163 3.05 -13.71 -21.17
N LYS A 164 2.23 -13.41 -20.14
CA LYS A 164 1.39 -14.37 -19.45
C LYS A 164 -0.05 -13.85 -19.33
N HIS A 165 -1.00 -14.75 -19.51
CA HIS A 165 -2.42 -14.47 -19.25
C HIS A 165 -2.76 -14.83 -17.81
N THR A 166 -2.72 -13.82 -16.93
CA THR A 166 -2.92 -13.98 -15.50
C THR A 166 -4.22 -13.31 -15.03
N ALA A 167 -4.65 -13.61 -13.80
CA ALA A 167 -5.91 -13.11 -13.23
C ALA A 167 -6.02 -11.58 -13.27
N PHE A 168 -4.91 -10.89 -12.97
CA PHE A 168 -4.86 -9.43 -12.88
C PHE A 168 -3.88 -8.79 -13.86
N SER A 169 -3.33 -9.55 -14.81
CA SER A 169 -2.40 -9.06 -15.83
C SER A 169 -1.22 -8.29 -15.25
N SER A 170 -0.68 -8.74 -14.11
CA SER A 170 0.48 -8.09 -13.50
C SER A 170 1.74 -8.30 -14.38
N HIS A 171 2.63 -7.31 -14.34
CA HIS A 171 3.85 -7.34 -15.11
C HIS A 171 4.97 -6.58 -14.43
N PHE A 172 6.20 -7.01 -14.66
CA PHE A 172 7.41 -6.27 -14.36
C PHE A 172 7.64 -5.11 -15.34
N SER A 173 8.71 -4.39 -15.12
CA SER A 173 9.14 -3.24 -15.95
C SER A 173 8.15 -2.08 -15.97
N THR A 174 7.34 -1.94 -14.92
CA THR A 174 6.49 -0.76 -14.73
C THR A 174 7.38 0.49 -14.66
N PHE A 175 7.04 1.50 -15.45
CA PHE A 175 7.79 2.76 -15.57
C PHE A 175 9.29 2.56 -15.83
N TYR A 176 9.62 1.53 -16.64
CA TYR A 176 10.99 1.17 -17.03
C TYR A 176 11.89 0.67 -15.89
N SER A 177 11.33 0.40 -14.71
CA SER A 177 12.06 -0.22 -13.59
C SER A 177 11.88 -1.74 -13.63
N ASP A 178 12.98 -2.47 -13.84
CA ASP A 178 12.95 -3.94 -14.00
C ASP A 178 12.31 -4.68 -12.83
N ARG A 179 12.49 -4.17 -11.62
CA ARG A 179 11.97 -4.77 -10.38
C ARG A 179 10.56 -4.30 -9.99
N TYR A 180 10.03 -3.27 -10.66
CA TYR A 180 8.73 -2.74 -10.29
C TYR A 180 7.61 -3.59 -10.90
N LEU A 181 6.96 -4.36 -10.04
CA LEU A 181 5.86 -5.27 -10.38
C LEU A 181 4.54 -4.62 -9.99
N THR A 182 3.68 -4.35 -10.95
CA THR A 182 2.36 -3.75 -10.72
C THR A 182 1.28 -4.34 -11.62
N THR A 183 0.05 -3.94 -11.39
CA THR A 183 -1.07 -4.18 -12.30
C THR A 183 -1.90 -2.91 -12.48
N SER A 184 -2.43 -2.72 -13.68
CA SER A 184 -3.41 -1.68 -14.00
C SER A 184 -4.86 -2.17 -13.94
N ARG A 185 -5.11 -3.45 -13.59
CA ARG A 185 -6.43 -4.09 -13.58
C ARG A 185 -7.08 -4.02 -12.20
N VAL A 186 -7.14 -2.83 -11.61
CA VAL A 186 -7.63 -2.62 -10.24
C VAL A 186 -9.09 -3.09 -10.07
N LYS A 187 -9.94 -2.80 -11.05
CA LYS A 187 -11.34 -3.28 -11.02
C LYS A 187 -11.44 -4.81 -10.97
N ALA A 188 -10.59 -5.53 -11.71
CA ALA A 188 -10.61 -6.99 -11.73
C ALA A 188 -10.25 -7.59 -10.36
N ILE A 189 -9.35 -6.94 -9.61
CA ILE A 189 -9.00 -7.31 -8.24
C ILE A 189 -10.26 -7.22 -7.35
N HIS A 190 -10.94 -6.07 -7.37
CA HIS A 190 -12.15 -5.86 -6.58
C HIS A 190 -13.32 -6.75 -7.01
N ASP A 191 -13.43 -7.05 -8.31
CA ASP A 191 -14.43 -8.00 -8.82
C ASP A 191 -14.19 -9.42 -8.29
N ALA A 192 -12.91 -9.85 -8.17
CA ALA A 192 -12.56 -11.15 -7.59
C ALA A 192 -12.88 -11.24 -6.08
N LEU A 193 -12.93 -10.11 -5.39
CA LEU A 193 -13.25 -10.00 -3.96
C LEU A 193 -14.74 -9.80 -3.68
N ALA A 194 -15.58 -9.74 -4.70
CA ALA A 194 -17.00 -9.49 -4.53
C ALA A 194 -17.66 -10.55 -3.61
N GLY A 195 -18.30 -10.11 -2.53
CA GLY A 195 -18.93 -10.97 -1.52
C GLY A 195 -17.98 -11.50 -0.43
N ILE A 196 -16.72 -11.10 -0.45
CA ILE A 196 -15.71 -11.41 0.58
C ILE A 196 -15.40 -10.10 1.31
N PRO A 197 -15.41 -10.04 2.64
CA PRO A 197 -15.01 -8.85 3.40
C PRO A 197 -13.53 -8.53 3.22
N TYR A 198 -13.18 -7.26 2.98
CA TYR A 198 -11.81 -6.77 2.93
C TYR A 198 -11.74 -5.25 3.01
N GLU A 199 -10.70 -4.72 3.63
CA GLU A 199 -10.24 -3.33 3.57
C GLU A 199 -8.90 -3.22 2.83
N HIS A 200 -8.02 -4.21 3.01
CA HIS A 200 -6.68 -4.19 2.42
C HIS A 200 -6.42 -5.43 1.57
N ILE A 201 -5.60 -5.24 0.53
CA ILE A 201 -5.37 -6.23 -0.50
C ILE A 201 -3.88 -6.52 -0.63
N ILE A 202 -3.53 -7.81 -0.65
CA ILE A 202 -2.21 -8.32 -0.99
C ILE A 202 -2.35 -9.26 -2.18
N ILE A 203 -1.53 -9.10 -3.19
CA ILE A 203 -1.50 -9.95 -4.39
C ILE A 203 -0.15 -10.66 -4.40
N LEU A 204 -0.18 -11.99 -4.41
CA LEU A 204 1.01 -12.82 -4.48
C LEU A 204 1.24 -13.29 -5.90
N ALA A 205 2.35 -12.87 -6.49
CA ALA A 205 2.75 -13.25 -7.84
C ALA A 205 3.62 -14.53 -7.80
N ASN A 206 3.20 -15.53 -8.58
CA ASN A 206 3.89 -16.81 -8.74
C ASN A 206 5.16 -16.64 -9.59
N THR A 207 6.23 -16.15 -8.98
CA THR A 207 7.50 -15.94 -9.68
C THR A 207 8.69 -15.90 -8.72
N GLU A 208 9.86 -16.29 -9.21
CA GLU A 208 11.15 -16.19 -8.52
C GLU A 208 11.85 -14.85 -8.77
N GLU A 209 11.37 -14.04 -9.73
CA GLU A 209 11.94 -12.72 -10.02
C GLU A 209 11.75 -11.76 -8.83
N TYR A 210 12.79 -10.99 -8.52
CA TYR A 210 12.70 -10.00 -7.44
C TYR A 210 11.82 -8.83 -7.84
N GLY A 211 10.82 -8.51 -7.02
CA GLY A 211 10.03 -7.29 -7.19
C GLY A 211 8.83 -7.19 -6.27
N GLY A 212 8.28 -6.01 -6.27
CA GLY A 212 7.07 -5.67 -5.50
C GLY A 212 6.66 -4.23 -5.76
N GLY A 213 5.53 -3.86 -5.19
CA GLY A 213 5.00 -2.51 -5.17
C GLY A 213 3.84 -2.41 -4.18
N GLY A 214 3.86 -1.37 -3.35
CA GLY A 214 2.80 -1.07 -2.39
C GLY A 214 2.15 0.27 -2.70
N ILE A 215 0.90 0.26 -3.15
CA ILE A 215 0.14 1.48 -3.48
C ILE A 215 -0.81 1.79 -2.34
N TYR A 216 -0.62 2.93 -1.69
CA TYR A 216 -1.37 3.31 -0.51
C TYR A 216 -2.88 3.25 -0.72
N ASN A 217 -3.54 2.52 0.17
CA ASN A 217 -4.98 2.29 0.20
C ASN A 217 -5.54 1.75 -1.14
N SER A 218 -4.71 0.95 -1.85
CA SER A 218 -5.08 0.26 -3.08
C SER A 218 -4.69 -1.22 -2.99
N TYR A 219 -3.41 -1.56 -3.16
CA TYR A 219 -2.94 -2.94 -3.01
C TYR A 219 -1.45 -3.03 -2.71
N THR A 220 -1.04 -4.15 -2.10
CA THR A 220 0.33 -4.67 -2.15
C THR A 220 0.41 -5.72 -3.25
N LEU A 221 1.43 -5.68 -4.10
CA LEU A 221 1.75 -6.76 -5.03
C LEU A 221 3.22 -7.15 -4.84
N THR A 222 3.49 -8.43 -4.63
CA THR A 222 4.85 -8.94 -4.35
C THR A 222 5.05 -10.35 -4.88
N THR A 223 6.31 -10.71 -5.10
CA THR A 223 6.70 -12.04 -5.61
C THR A 223 6.73 -13.05 -4.47
N ALA A 224 6.23 -14.27 -4.68
CA ALA A 224 6.10 -15.29 -3.62
C ALA A 224 7.33 -16.21 -3.49
N HIS A 225 8.11 -16.42 -4.56
CA HIS A 225 9.15 -17.46 -4.57
C HIS A 225 10.58 -16.90 -4.55
N HIS A 226 10.75 -15.58 -4.53
CA HIS A 226 12.07 -14.99 -4.36
C HIS A 226 12.56 -15.17 -2.90
N PRO A 227 13.86 -15.42 -2.65
CA PRO A 227 14.39 -15.56 -1.29
C PRO A 227 14.07 -14.41 -0.33
N MET A 228 13.89 -13.19 -0.85
CA MET A 228 13.51 -12.00 -0.09
C MET A 228 12.00 -11.80 0.06
N PHE A 229 11.18 -12.77 -0.30
CA PHE A 229 9.71 -12.66 -0.21
C PHE A 229 9.21 -12.19 1.16
N ARG A 230 9.69 -12.83 2.24
CA ARG A 230 9.24 -12.52 3.61
C ARG A 230 9.48 -11.07 4.02
N PRO A 231 10.67 -10.47 3.87
CA PRO A 231 10.87 -9.05 4.17
C PRO A 231 10.15 -8.12 3.19
N VAL A 232 10.09 -8.46 1.90
CA VAL A 232 9.47 -7.61 0.87
C VAL A 232 7.97 -7.50 1.07
N VAL A 233 7.24 -8.58 1.35
CA VAL A 233 5.78 -8.48 1.59
C VAL A 233 5.46 -7.58 2.78
N VAL A 234 6.30 -7.55 3.81
CA VAL A 234 6.13 -6.67 4.99
C VAL A 234 6.44 -5.22 4.64
N HIS A 235 7.49 -4.97 3.84
CA HIS A 235 7.88 -3.65 3.36
C HIS A 235 6.74 -3.05 2.49
N GLU A 236 6.30 -3.77 1.47
CA GLU A 236 5.25 -3.30 0.56
C GLU A 236 3.89 -3.12 1.28
N PHE A 237 3.60 -3.95 2.29
CA PHE A 237 2.44 -3.75 3.14
C PHE A 237 2.58 -2.49 4.01
N GLY A 238 3.79 -2.12 4.41
CA GLY A 238 4.09 -0.84 5.05
C GLY A 238 3.67 0.37 4.21
N HIS A 239 3.86 0.31 2.88
CA HIS A 239 3.37 1.32 1.96
C HIS A 239 1.85 1.28 1.81
N SER A 240 1.31 0.15 1.41
CA SER A 240 -0.12 0.06 1.01
C SER A 240 -1.08 0.22 2.18
N PHE A 241 -0.77 -0.37 3.33
CA PHE A 241 -1.54 -0.27 4.56
C PHE A 241 -1.23 1.02 5.33
N GLY A 242 0.07 1.29 5.52
CA GLY A 242 0.57 2.32 6.44
C GLY A 242 0.76 3.69 5.83
N GLY A 243 0.80 3.80 4.49
CA GLY A 243 1.21 5.03 3.83
C GLY A 243 2.62 5.47 4.24
N LEU A 244 3.50 4.50 4.55
CA LEU A 244 4.87 4.78 4.89
C LEU A 244 5.68 5.04 3.64
N ALA A 245 6.60 5.99 3.68
CA ALA A 245 7.57 6.23 2.62
C ALA A 245 8.76 5.27 2.72
N ASP A 246 9.49 5.13 1.61
CA ASP A 246 10.82 4.55 1.63
C ASP A 246 11.78 5.41 2.47
N GLU A 247 12.53 4.78 3.36
CA GLU A 247 13.55 5.45 4.17
C GLU A 247 14.95 5.33 3.57
N TYR A 248 15.08 4.68 2.41
CA TYR A 248 16.36 4.66 1.67
C TYR A 248 16.50 5.88 0.74
N PHE A 249 17.71 6.12 0.32
CA PHE A 249 18.08 7.20 -0.58
C PHE A 249 19.24 6.76 -1.48
N TYR A 250 19.45 7.48 -2.54
CA TYR A 250 20.58 7.30 -3.43
C TYR A 250 21.58 8.44 -3.25
N ASP A 251 22.86 8.14 -3.31
CA ASP A 251 23.93 9.14 -3.15
C ASP A 251 23.78 10.24 -4.21
N ASN A 252 23.82 11.49 -3.75
CA ASN A 252 23.69 12.71 -4.55
C ASN A 252 22.30 12.97 -5.20
N ASP A 253 21.30 12.15 -4.94
CA ASP A 253 19.94 12.40 -5.43
C ASP A 253 19.17 13.33 -4.49
N VAL A 254 18.37 14.22 -5.10
CA VAL A 254 17.39 15.07 -4.42
C VAL A 254 16.09 15.06 -5.24
N MET A 255 15.09 14.37 -4.75
CA MET A 255 13.80 14.18 -5.45
C MET A 255 12.81 15.30 -5.09
N THR A 256 13.13 16.54 -5.51
CA THR A 256 12.34 17.74 -5.16
C THR A 256 10.97 17.79 -5.84
N ASP A 257 10.79 17.09 -6.94
CA ASP A 257 9.51 17.02 -7.64
C ASP A 257 8.52 16.11 -6.88
N THR A 258 9.02 15.02 -6.33
CA THR A 258 8.24 14.09 -5.48
C THR A 258 8.06 14.66 -4.07
N TYR A 259 9.13 15.15 -3.45
CA TYR A 259 9.13 15.71 -2.09
C TYR A 259 9.68 17.14 -2.09
N PRO A 260 8.80 18.15 -2.29
CA PRO A 260 9.20 19.56 -2.18
C PRO A 260 9.73 19.87 -0.77
N LEU A 261 10.93 20.46 -0.68
CA LEU A 261 11.63 20.67 0.60
C LEU A 261 11.02 21.80 1.46
N ASP A 262 10.09 22.55 0.93
CA ASP A 262 9.36 23.65 1.59
C ASP A 262 7.97 23.23 2.13
N ILE A 263 7.64 21.95 2.02
CA ILE A 263 6.40 21.35 2.54
C ILE A 263 6.75 20.09 3.34
N GLU A 264 6.01 19.86 4.42
CA GLU A 264 6.11 18.60 5.18
C GLU A 264 5.46 17.47 4.38
N PRO A 265 6.14 16.32 4.10
CA PRO A 265 5.52 15.14 3.48
C PRO A 265 4.29 14.67 4.24
N TRP A 266 3.35 14.01 3.58
CA TRP A 266 2.19 13.44 4.27
C TRP A 266 2.53 12.13 5.00
N GLU A 267 3.51 11.40 4.51
CA GLU A 267 3.99 10.15 5.09
C GLU A 267 4.57 10.39 6.48
N GLN A 268 4.24 9.53 7.44
CA GLN A 268 4.55 9.77 8.84
C GLN A 268 6.01 9.51 9.22
N ASN A 269 6.74 8.77 8.39
CA ASN A 269 8.10 8.32 8.66
C ASN A 269 9.20 9.07 7.89
N ILE A 270 8.85 10.14 7.19
CA ILE A 270 9.83 11.08 6.62
C ILE A 270 9.43 12.52 6.94
N SER A 271 10.40 13.44 6.93
CA SER A 271 10.19 14.85 7.28
C SER A 271 11.16 15.76 6.54
N THR A 272 10.69 16.94 6.13
CA THR A 272 11.52 18.07 5.70
C THR A 272 11.86 19.00 6.87
N GLN A 273 11.35 18.72 8.06
CA GLN A 273 11.41 19.56 9.27
C GLN A 273 10.65 20.90 9.16
N VAL A 274 9.90 21.13 8.10
CA VAL A 274 9.07 22.35 7.92
C VAL A 274 7.97 22.43 8.98
N ASP A 275 7.33 21.28 9.28
CA ASP A 275 6.40 21.13 10.42
C ASP A 275 6.72 19.85 11.20
N PHE A 276 7.91 19.80 11.76
CA PHE A 276 8.39 18.61 12.48
C PHE A 276 7.56 18.29 13.72
N ALA A 277 6.81 19.26 14.27
CA ALA A 277 5.92 19.01 15.40
C ALA A 277 4.77 18.05 15.05
N ALA A 278 4.34 18.01 13.80
CA ALA A 278 3.32 17.09 13.30
C ALA A 278 3.85 15.65 13.04
N LYS A 279 5.15 15.44 13.18
CA LYS A 279 5.84 14.16 12.91
C LYS A 279 6.15 13.40 14.19
N TRP A 280 7.42 13.16 14.46
CA TRP A 280 7.88 12.38 15.64
C TRP A 280 8.73 13.18 16.61
N LYS A 281 8.62 14.51 16.60
CA LYS A 281 9.36 15.38 17.51
C LYS A 281 9.12 15.01 18.98
N ASP A 282 7.91 14.61 19.31
CA ASP A 282 7.47 14.17 20.64
C ASP A 282 8.08 12.83 21.09
N MET A 283 8.70 12.08 20.19
CA MET A 283 9.38 10.81 20.49
C MET A 283 10.89 10.97 20.68
N LEU A 284 11.43 12.16 20.47
CA LEU A 284 12.86 12.40 20.68
C LEU A 284 13.19 12.56 22.18
N SER A 285 14.34 12.05 22.59
CA SER A 285 14.91 12.39 23.91
C SER A 285 15.42 13.84 23.92
N GLU A 286 15.49 14.46 25.12
CA GLU A 286 15.88 15.87 25.26
C GLU A 286 17.25 16.22 24.64
N ASN A 287 18.17 15.26 24.60
CA ASN A 287 19.52 15.46 24.09
C ASN A 287 19.74 14.89 22.67
N THR A 288 18.68 14.55 21.95
CA THR A 288 18.82 14.03 20.59
C THR A 288 19.37 15.09 19.66
N PRO A 289 20.55 14.87 19.02
CA PRO A 289 21.08 15.81 18.04
C PRO A 289 20.17 15.88 16.79
N VAL A 290 20.02 17.10 16.26
CA VAL A 290 19.24 17.33 15.02
C VAL A 290 20.12 18.14 14.05
N PRO A 291 20.56 17.55 12.91
CA PRO A 291 20.40 16.12 12.53
C PRO A 291 21.16 15.16 13.46
N THR A 292 20.68 13.92 13.52
CA THR A 292 21.32 12.85 14.31
C THR A 292 22.40 12.17 13.48
N PRO A 293 23.68 12.17 13.93
CA PRO A 293 24.72 11.46 13.22
C PRO A 293 24.52 9.93 13.26
N ALA A 294 24.82 9.24 12.16
CA ALA A 294 24.65 7.78 12.06
C ALA A 294 25.53 7.02 13.06
N GLU A 295 26.70 7.55 13.38
CA GLU A 295 27.71 6.94 14.27
C GLU A 295 27.21 6.82 15.73
N VAL A 296 26.19 7.59 16.10
CA VAL A 296 25.59 7.55 17.45
C VAL A 296 24.21 6.92 17.48
N SER A 297 23.82 6.22 16.43
CA SER A 297 22.47 5.63 16.26
C SER A 297 22.09 4.66 17.38
N GLU A 298 23.04 3.95 17.99
CA GLU A 298 22.78 3.07 19.13
C GLU A 298 22.23 3.82 20.35
N ASN A 299 22.63 5.10 20.53
CA ASN A 299 22.18 5.95 21.63
C ASN A 299 20.83 6.63 21.32
N TYR A 300 20.47 6.71 20.03
CA TYR A 300 19.26 7.41 19.57
C TYR A 300 18.45 6.53 18.61
N PRO A 301 17.78 5.47 19.10
CA PRO A 301 16.96 4.57 18.28
C PRO A 301 15.81 5.29 17.57
N THR A 302 15.42 6.46 18.08
CA THR A 302 14.59 7.44 17.38
C THR A 302 15.35 8.77 17.34
N GLY A 303 15.66 9.24 16.14
CA GLY A 303 16.41 10.46 15.88
C GLY A 303 15.86 11.23 14.68
N VAL A 304 16.72 12.02 14.06
CA VAL A 304 16.43 12.79 12.84
C VAL A 304 17.61 12.61 11.89
N TYR A 305 17.61 11.47 11.17
CA TYR A 305 18.72 11.05 10.30
C TYR A 305 18.51 11.60 8.90
N GLU A 306 19.48 12.33 8.37
CA GLU A 306 19.38 12.86 7.01
C GLU A 306 19.44 11.75 5.97
N GLY A 307 18.65 11.87 4.92
CA GLY A 307 18.45 10.91 3.84
C GLY A 307 17.19 10.06 4.05
N GLY A 308 16.34 9.99 3.02
CA GLY A 308 15.07 9.25 2.98
C GLY A 308 14.23 9.73 1.80
N GLY A 309 13.15 9.01 1.45
CA GLY A 309 12.31 9.38 0.32
C GLY A 309 13.12 9.54 -0.98
N TYR A 310 14.06 8.64 -1.23
CA TYR A 310 15.01 8.64 -2.35
C TYR A 310 16.01 9.81 -2.36
N SER A 311 15.89 10.79 -1.46
CA SER A 311 16.72 12.00 -1.40
C SER A 311 17.84 11.85 -0.36
N ALA A 312 19.09 12.11 -0.77
CA ALA A 312 20.24 12.10 0.15
C ALA A 312 20.25 13.30 1.11
N LYS A 313 19.60 14.41 0.72
CA LYS A 313 19.61 15.68 1.45
C LYS A 313 18.21 16.29 1.57
N GLY A 314 18.00 16.98 2.69
CA GLY A 314 16.78 17.77 2.93
C GLY A 314 15.55 16.97 3.38
N ILE A 315 15.60 15.63 3.26
CA ILE A 315 14.61 14.71 3.81
C ILE A 315 15.24 13.94 4.96
N PHE A 316 14.50 13.75 6.02
CA PHE A 316 14.97 13.08 7.23
C PHE A 316 14.10 11.89 7.55
N ARG A 317 14.71 10.82 8.07
CA ARG A 317 14.06 9.60 8.54
C ARG A 317 14.23 9.43 10.06
N PRO A 318 13.37 8.65 10.74
CA PRO A 318 13.35 8.59 12.20
C PRO A 318 14.41 7.67 12.83
N ALA A 319 14.98 6.75 12.05
CA ALA A 319 15.92 5.77 12.56
C ALA A 319 17.02 5.49 11.52
N GLU A 320 18.20 5.04 11.99
CA GLU A 320 19.26 4.63 11.08
C GLU A 320 18.85 3.38 10.30
N ASN A 321 18.17 2.42 10.95
CA ASN A 321 17.68 1.20 10.32
C ASN A 321 16.20 0.96 10.60
N CYS A 322 15.49 0.50 9.57
CA CYS A 322 14.06 0.22 9.58
C CYS A 322 13.71 -0.77 8.46
N ARG A 323 12.61 -1.51 8.59
CA ARG A 323 12.02 -2.30 7.50
C ARG A 323 11.74 -1.44 6.26
N MET A 324 11.39 -0.17 6.41
CA MET A 324 11.17 0.75 5.29
C MET A 324 12.44 1.27 4.65
N ARG A 325 13.62 0.94 5.19
CA ARG A 325 14.93 1.29 4.61
C ARG A 325 15.62 0.12 3.95
N THR A 326 15.56 -1.07 4.57
CA THR A 326 16.30 -2.24 4.10
C THR A 326 15.59 -3.55 4.45
N ASN A 327 15.74 -4.52 3.58
CA ASN A 327 15.19 -5.85 3.78
C ASN A 327 15.95 -6.69 4.83
N GLU A 328 17.18 -6.32 5.16
CA GLU A 328 18.00 -7.00 6.17
C GLU A 328 17.58 -6.65 7.60
N TYR A 329 17.04 -5.46 7.83
CA TYR A 329 16.61 -5.07 9.17
C TYR A 329 15.26 -5.70 9.51
N PRO A 330 15.15 -6.41 10.66
CA PRO A 330 14.00 -7.30 10.91
C PRO A 330 12.74 -6.61 11.44
N ALA A 331 12.72 -5.29 11.61
CA ALA A 331 11.62 -4.60 12.29
C ALA A 331 11.32 -3.22 11.68
N PHE A 332 10.10 -2.76 11.87
CA PHE A 332 9.76 -1.34 11.73
C PHE A 332 10.36 -0.53 12.88
N CYS A 333 10.85 0.67 12.60
CA CYS A 333 11.31 1.60 13.63
C CYS A 333 10.13 2.08 14.51
N PRO A 334 10.40 2.68 15.69
CA PRO A 334 9.33 3.11 16.60
C PRO A 334 8.31 4.07 15.98
N VAL A 335 8.74 4.95 15.07
CA VAL A 335 7.85 5.91 14.40
C VAL A 335 6.94 5.20 13.40
N CYS A 336 7.47 4.29 12.59
CA CYS A 336 6.68 3.46 11.69
C CYS A 336 5.68 2.59 12.47
N GLN A 337 6.09 1.98 13.57
CA GLN A 337 5.18 1.22 14.45
C GLN A 337 4.05 2.09 15.00
N ARG A 338 4.35 3.34 15.42
CA ARG A 338 3.33 4.29 15.88
C ARG A 338 2.33 4.64 14.78
N ALA A 339 2.82 4.89 13.56
CA ALA A 339 1.96 5.20 12.42
C ALA A 339 1.00 4.04 12.11
N LEU A 340 1.55 2.82 12.00
CA LEU A 340 0.76 1.61 11.78
C LEU A 340 -0.25 1.34 12.90
N ARG A 341 0.15 1.50 14.16
CA ARG A 341 -0.74 1.34 15.33
C ARG A 341 -1.93 2.28 15.28
N ARG A 342 -1.72 3.57 14.95
CA ARG A 342 -2.79 4.56 14.85
C ARG A 342 -3.83 4.19 13.78
N ILE A 343 -3.39 3.61 12.67
CA ILE A 343 -4.29 3.12 11.61
C ILE A 343 -5.10 1.92 12.12
N ILE A 344 -4.45 0.95 12.77
CA ILE A 344 -5.13 -0.21 13.33
C ILE A 344 -6.19 0.22 14.35
N GLU A 345 -5.83 1.13 15.26
CA GLU A 345 -6.75 1.68 16.26
C GLU A 345 -7.93 2.42 15.60
N PHE A 346 -7.66 3.25 14.59
CA PHE A 346 -8.71 3.97 13.86
C PHE A 346 -9.77 3.04 13.23
N TYR A 347 -9.36 1.89 12.70
CA TYR A 347 -10.30 0.93 12.10
C TYR A 347 -11.06 0.09 13.14
N THR A 348 -10.53 -0.09 14.35
CA THR A 348 -11.00 -1.11 15.30
C THR A 348 -11.48 -0.54 16.64
N GLU A 349 -11.48 0.77 16.84
CA GLU A 349 -12.04 1.53 17.98
C GLU A 349 -13.23 2.39 17.55
#